data_33bd8cfab75956d071a505fc5d191512
#
_entry.id   33bd8cfab75956d071a505fc5d191512
#
_cell.length_a   1.000
_cell.length_b   1.000
_cell.length_c   1.000
_cell.angle_alpha   90.00
_cell.angle_beta   90.00
_cell.angle_gamma   90.00
#
_symmetry.space_group_name_H-M   'P 1'
#
loop_
_entity.id
_entity.type
_entity.pdbx_description
1 polymer ?
#
loop_
_entity_poly.entity_id
_entity_poly.type
_entity_poly.pdbx_seq_one_letter_code
_entity_poly.pdbx_strand_id
1 'polypeptide(L)'
;MKFLMVLACAVLVTSTAFAADHGPVFSYATPVNSEREFSFDTGIFGRYGSQGTQLSTGSGFGYGVTPHITVNAFLPVSFGSGNLPESRIISGSEWSAGASWRFLHSVTSVGKRIESTASLGVVVPGPQQESGLLGSLQRAPGVAGTLATGLASRSQYVWVGAGYTRFAESSNDQRPDTLSWSAVYGYRPSRLRRGYDQWDYRGFAELTGEHTGAVRSNGLIVPDSSSTTVWLGPSVLAIFKNIAIEGGVQGPLFRNVSASVYGRERVRFAINLSYLKYSAHTSSH
;
A
#
# COMPACT_ATOMS: atom_id res chain seq x y z
N MET A 1 28.52 -21.97 13.61
CA MET A 1 28.25 -20.59 14.07
C MET A 1 28.18 -19.55 12.96
N LYS A 2 28.86 -19.66 11.82
CA LYS A 2 28.79 -18.66 10.72
C LYS A 2 27.48 -18.69 9.93
N PHE A 3 26.76 -19.81 9.88
CA PHE A 3 25.48 -19.94 9.18
C PHE A 3 24.27 -19.29 9.92
N LEU A 4 24.33 -19.24 11.25
CA LEU A 4 23.27 -18.60 12.05
C LEU A 4 23.30 -17.07 11.96
N MET A 5 24.48 -16.49 11.73
CA MET A 5 24.67 -15.05 11.62
C MET A 5 24.19 -14.49 10.26
N VAL A 6 24.26 -15.29 9.21
CA VAL A 6 23.73 -14.93 7.87
C VAL A 6 22.20 -15.00 7.86
N LEU A 7 21.60 -15.94 8.59
CA LEU A 7 20.15 -16.04 8.73
C LEU A 7 19.55 -14.88 9.56
N ALA A 8 20.29 -14.37 10.56
CA ALA A 8 19.87 -13.24 11.38
C ALA A 8 19.94 -11.89 10.64
N CYS A 9 20.81 -11.74 9.64
CA CYS A 9 20.87 -10.55 8.77
C CYS A 9 19.85 -10.58 7.64
N ALA A 10 19.32 -11.75 7.25
CA ALA A 10 18.32 -11.88 6.18
C ALA A 10 16.89 -11.54 6.62
N VAL A 11 16.65 -11.34 7.93
CA VAL A 11 15.31 -11.05 8.50
C VAL A 11 14.96 -9.55 8.48
N LEU A 12 15.84 -8.68 8.03
CA LEU A 12 15.70 -7.22 8.24
C LEU A 12 15.34 -6.39 6.99
N VAL A 13 14.87 -6.98 5.89
CA VAL A 13 14.57 -6.11 4.72
C VAL A 13 13.26 -6.49 4.10
N THR A 14 12.18 -5.74 4.43
CA THR A 14 10.91 -6.01 3.74
C THR A 14 9.83 -4.96 3.97
N SER A 15 9.25 -4.32 2.96
CA SER A 15 7.92 -3.70 3.04
C SER A 15 7.26 -3.40 1.71
N THR A 16 5.95 -3.60 1.66
CA THR A 16 5.07 -2.84 0.78
C THR A 16 4.45 -1.73 1.61
N ALA A 17 4.42 -0.51 1.07
CA ALA A 17 3.85 0.61 1.77
C ALA A 17 2.33 0.49 1.80
N PHE A 18 1.82 -0.16 2.82
CA PHE A 18 0.54 0.28 3.36
C PHE A 18 0.85 1.42 4.30
N ALA A 19 0.24 2.56 4.07
CA ALA A 19 0.23 3.63 5.03
C ALA A 19 -0.54 3.14 6.27
N ALA A 20 0.14 2.37 7.12
CA ALA A 20 -0.26 2.28 8.50
C ALA A 20 -0.22 3.71 9.00
N ASP A 21 -1.31 4.19 9.55
CA ASP A 21 -1.52 5.48 10.17
C ASP A 21 -2.14 6.59 9.34
N HIS A 22 -3.48 6.71 9.46
CA HIS A 22 -4.22 7.96 9.29
C HIS A 22 -3.98 8.69 7.97
N GLY A 23 -3.81 7.94 6.89
CA GLY A 23 -3.52 8.44 5.55
C GLY A 23 -4.65 8.21 4.54
N PRO A 24 -4.38 8.45 3.28
CA PRO A 24 -5.26 8.10 2.15
C PRO A 24 -5.29 6.58 1.93
N VAL A 25 -6.37 6.08 1.34
CA VAL A 25 -6.62 4.64 1.19
C VAL A 25 -5.83 4.01 0.05
N PHE A 26 -5.63 4.76 -1.06
CA PHE A 26 -5.02 4.24 -2.29
C PHE A 26 -3.66 4.86 -2.60
N SER A 27 -3.25 5.89 -1.87
CA SER A 27 -2.08 6.69 -2.20
C SER A 27 -0.94 6.47 -1.21
N TYR A 28 0.27 6.63 -1.69
CA TYR A 28 1.44 6.68 -0.83
C TYR A 28 1.41 7.92 0.07
N ALA A 29 1.70 7.73 1.35
CA ALA A 29 1.79 8.78 2.34
C ALA A 29 3.09 8.67 3.15
N THR A 30 3.39 9.69 3.93
CA THR A 30 4.64 9.77 4.69
C THR A 30 4.57 9.34 6.16
N PRO A 31 3.39 9.16 6.80
CA PRO A 31 3.35 8.77 8.20
C PRO A 31 4.10 7.46 8.47
N VAL A 32 4.73 7.40 9.64
CA VAL A 32 5.32 6.19 10.24
C VAL A 32 4.90 6.16 11.70
N ASN A 33 4.82 4.96 12.29
CA ASN A 33 4.47 4.80 13.68
C ASN A 33 5.47 5.55 14.57
N SER A 34 4.99 6.08 15.68
CA SER A 34 5.83 6.63 16.73
C SER A 34 6.67 5.52 17.38
N GLU A 35 7.72 5.86 18.07
CA GLU A 35 8.52 4.88 18.81
C GLU A 35 7.64 4.07 19.77
N ARG A 36 7.75 2.73 19.71
CA ARG A 36 6.96 1.77 20.50
C ARG A 36 5.45 1.81 20.26
N GLU A 37 5.01 2.50 19.24
CA GLU A 37 3.63 2.44 18.80
C GLU A 37 3.40 1.15 18.01
N PHE A 38 2.30 0.45 18.32
CA PHE A 38 1.82 -0.70 17.58
C PHE A 38 0.56 -0.30 16.81
N SER A 39 0.51 -0.62 15.52
CA SER A 39 -0.68 -0.51 14.68
C SER A 39 -1.16 -1.89 14.22
N PHE A 40 -2.46 -2.05 14.15
CA PHE A 40 -3.13 -3.18 13.53
C PHE A 40 -4.19 -2.66 12.58
N ASP A 41 -4.12 -3.11 11.34
CA ASP A 41 -5.04 -2.74 10.27
C ASP A 41 -5.74 -3.98 9.76
N THR A 42 -7.02 -3.88 9.45
CA THR A 42 -7.76 -4.92 8.75
C THR A 42 -8.75 -4.30 7.79
N GLY A 43 -8.92 -4.91 6.61
CA GLY A 43 -9.76 -4.28 5.61
C GLY A 43 -10.27 -5.24 4.54
N ILE A 44 -11.16 -4.70 3.74
CA ILE A 44 -11.74 -5.32 2.55
C ILE A 44 -11.40 -4.43 1.36
N PHE A 45 -10.85 -5.04 0.34
CA PHE A 45 -10.43 -4.39 -0.91
C PHE A 45 -11.10 -5.10 -2.07
N GLY A 46 -11.56 -4.35 -3.04
CA GLY A 46 -12.23 -4.94 -4.19
C GLY A 46 -11.88 -4.26 -5.49
N ARG A 47 -11.84 -5.08 -6.53
CA ARG A 47 -11.65 -4.67 -7.92
C ARG A 47 -12.73 -5.32 -8.77
N TYR A 48 -13.48 -4.52 -9.50
CA TYR A 48 -14.54 -4.99 -10.40
C TYR A 48 -14.19 -4.67 -11.84
N GLY A 49 -14.27 -5.66 -12.71
CA GLY A 49 -13.94 -5.53 -14.13
C GLY A 49 -14.86 -6.30 -15.07
N SER A 50 -14.59 -6.21 -16.36
CA SER A 50 -15.40 -6.88 -17.40
C SER A 50 -15.25 -8.40 -17.41
N GLN A 51 -14.22 -8.94 -16.79
CA GLN A 51 -13.92 -10.39 -16.73
C GLN A 51 -13.87 -10.90 -15.28
N GLY A 52 -14.67 -10.32 -14.40
CA GLY A 52 -14.82 -10.80 -13.04
C GLY A 52 -14.55 -9.75 -11.96
N THR A 53 -14.62 -10.24 -10.74
CA THR A 53 -14.42 -9.45 -9.52
C THR A 53 -13.34 -10.10 -8.68
N GLN A 54 -12.39 -9.33 -8.24
CA GLN A 54 -11.43 -9.71 -7.21
C GLN A 54 -11.83 -9.01 -5.91
N LEU A 55 -12.04 -9.78 -4.86
CA LEU A 55 -12.24 -9.28 -3.51
C LEU A 55 -11.09 -9.80 -2.65
N SER A 56 -10.52 -8.94 -1.83
CA SER A 56 -9.45 -9.30 -0.90
C SER A 56 -9.80 -8.78 0.49
N THR A 57 -9.46 -9.55 1.50
CA THR A 57 -9.38 -9.07 2.88
C THR A 57 -7.94 -9.20 3.33
N GLY A 58 -7.49 -8.34 4.23
CA GLY A 58 -6.12 -8.42 4.71
C GLY A 58 -5.97 -7.85 6.10
N SER A 59 -4.93 -8.31 6.79
CA SER A 59 -4.52 -7.75 8.09
C SER A 59 -3.10 -7.23 7.99
N GLY A 60 -2.90 -6.02 8.48
CA GLY A 60 -1.62 -5.33 8.58
C GLY A 60 -1.17 -5.19 10.02
N PHE A 61 0.12 -5.21 10.24
CA PHE A 61 0.77 -4.98 11.53
C PHE A 61 1.90 -4.00 11.34
N GLY A 62 2.00 -3.01 12.22
CA GLY A 62 3.07 -2.05 12.25
C GLY A 62 3.63 -1.88 13.64
N TYR A 63 4.95 -1.67 13.75
CA TYR A 63 5.61 -1.35 14.99
C TYR A 63 6.70 -0.31 14.80
N GLY A 64 6.59 0.79 15.53
CA GLY A 64 7.59 1.86 15.58
C GLY A 64 8.81 1.43 16.38
N VAL A 65 9.90 1.13 15.70
CA VAL A 65 11.16 0.73 16.32
C VAL A 65 11.90 1.95 16.87
N THR A 66 11.84 3.05 16.14
CA THR A 66 12.36 4.37 16.52
C THR A 66 11.36 5.44 16.06
N PRO A 67 11.56 6.72 16.43
CA PRO A 67 10.71 7.81 15.90
C PRO A 67 10.73 7.93 14.37
N HIS A 68 11.67 7.26 13.69
CA HIS A 68 11.89 7.37 12.25
C HIS A 68 11.75 6.04 11.50
N ILE A 69 11.68 4.90 12.20
CA ILE A 69 11.68 3.58 11.57
C ILE A 69 10.49 2.79 12.08
N THR A 70 9.64 2.35 11.15
CA THR A 70 8.57 1.40 11.39
C THR A 70 8.86 0.11 10.65
N VAL A 71 8.63 -1.03 11.30
CA VAL A 71 8.55 -2.35 10.65
C VAL A 71 7.09 -2.72 10.49
N ASN A 72 6.75 -3.36 9.37
CA ASN A 72 5.37 -3.71 9.08
C ASN A 72 5.25 -5.04 8.33
N ALA A 73 4.06 -5.63 8.38
CA ALA A 73 3.70 -6.80 7.60
C ALA A 73 2.23 -6.68 7.16
N PHE A 74 1.90 -7.24 6.00
CA PHE A 74 0.54 -7.31 5.50
C PHE A 74 0.24 -8.69 4.92
N LEU A 75 -0.87 -9.27 5.31
CA LEU A 75 -1.28 -10.64 5.04
C LEU A 75 -2.66 -10.66 4.38
N PRO A 76 -2.76 -10.43 3.07
CA PRO A 76 -4.02 -10.49 2.35
C PRO A 76 -4.43 -11.91 1.99
N VAL A 77 -5.73 -12.07 1.82
CA VAL A 77 -6.39 -13.26 1.29
C VAL A 77 -7.37 -12.80 0.22
N SER A 78 -7.24 -13.31 -1.00
CA SER A 78 -8.09 -12.92 -2.12
C SER A 78 -9.15 -13.97 -2.44
N PHE A 79 -10.30 -13.51 -2.87
CA PHE A 79 -11.45 -14.30 -3.29
C PHE A 79 -11.94 -13.83 -4.66
N GLY A 80 -12.57 -14.74 -5.41
CA GLY A 80 -13.13 -14.43 -6.71
C GLY A 80 -12.16 -14.69 -7.86
N SER A 81 -12.69 -14.58 -9.06
CA SER A 81 -12.00 -14.89 -10.30
C SER A 81 -12.04 -13.67 -11.21
N GLY A 82 -11.02 -12.85 -11.16
CA GLY A 82 -10.86 -11.75 -12.11
C GLY A 82 -9.54 -11.89 -12.86
N ASN A 83 -9.57 -11.94 -14.18
CA ASN A 83 -8.35 -11.82 -14.97
C ASN A 83 -8.01 -10.33 -15.13
N LEU A 84 -7.50 -9.74 -14.05
CA LEU A 84 -7.15 -8.31 -13.99
C LEU A 84 -5.63 -8.13 -14.04
N PRO A 85 -5.12 -6.98 -14.52
CA PRO A 85 -3.70 -6.69 -14.47
C PRO A 85 -3.16 -6.74 -13.03
N GLU A 86 -1.87 -6.98 -12.89
CA GLU A 86 -1.18 -6.84 -11.60
C GLU A 86 -1.45 -5.45 -11.01
N SER A 87 -1.70 -5.39 -9.71
CA SER A 87 -1.84 -4.14 -8.97
C SER A 87 -1.08 -4.20 -7.66
N ARG A 88 -0.39 -3.11 -7.33
CA ARG A 88 0.30 -2.95 -6.05
C ARG A 88 -0.45 -1.99 -5.11
N ILE A 89 -1.41 -1.25 -5.64
CA ILE A 89 -2.27 -0.35 -4.85
C ILE A 89 -3.42 -1.12 -4.20
N ILE A 90 -4.03 -2.05 -4.93
CA ILE A 90 -4.97 -3.01 -4.35
C ILE A 90 -4.29 -4.38 -4.38
N SER A 91 -3.79 -4.81 -3.25
CA SER A 91 -3.11 -6.10 -3.14
C SER A 91 -4.00 -7.27 -3.54
N GLY A 92 -3.38 -8.20 -4.23
CA GLY A 92 -3.92 -9.51 -4.49
C GLY A 92 -3.81 -10.44 -3.29
N SER A 93 -3.12 -11.57 -3.47
CA SER A 93 -2.92 -12.59 -2.45
C SER A 93 -1.49 -12.66 -1.91
N GLU A 94 -0.60 -11.76 -2.32
CA GLU A 94 0.78 -11.78 -1.85
C GLU A 94 0.90 -11.21 -0.44
N TRP A 95 1.59 -11.96 0.39
CA TRP A 95 2.04 -11.48 1.68
C TRP A 95 3.24 -10.57 1.53
N SER A 96 3.33 -9.61 2.39
CA SER A 96 4.45 -8.68 2.40
C SER A 96 4.87 -8.32 3.81
N ALA A 97 6.13 -8.01 3.94
CA ALA A 97 6.66 -7.53 5.19
C ALA A 97 7.81 -6.54 4.97
N GLY A 98 8.15 -5.63 5.94
CA GLY A 98 9.21 -4.66 5.77
C GLY A 98 9.44 -3.53 6.70
N ALA A 99 10.20 -2.53 6.20
CA ALA A 99 10.55 -1.34 6.96
C ALA A 99 10.33 -0.05 6.17
N SER A 100 9.85 0.95 6.87
CA SER A 100 9.70 2.32 6.40
C SER A 100 10.62 3.23 7.21
N TRP A 101 11.35 4.11 6.54
CA TRP A 101 12.26 5.07 7.14
C TRP A 101 11.87 6.49 6.76
N ARG A 102 11.44 7.27 7.75
CA ARG A 102 11.20 8.71 7.60
C ARG A 102 12.53 9.45 7.70
N PHE A 103 13.17 9.66 6.56
CA PHE A 103 14.50 10.28 6.47
C PHE A 103 14.46 11.81 6.48
N LEU A 104 13.30 12.43 6.24
CA LEU A 104 13.09 13.86 6.34
C LEU A 104 11.86 14.16 7.22
N HIS A 105 12.05 14.98 8.22
CA HIS A 105 10.98 15.56 9.02
C HIS A 105 11.38 16.99 9.37
N SER A 106 10.74 17.97 8.73
CA SER A 106 11.04 19.38 8.92
C SER A 106 9.78 20.17 9.21
N VAL A 107 9.78 20.89 10.33
CA VAL A 107 8.70 21.81 10.70
C VAL A 107 8.97 23.14 10.02
N THR A 108 8.12 23.54 9.07
CA THR A 108 8.28 24.77 8.30
C THR A 108 7.59 25.97 8.94
N SER A 109 6.56 25.73 9.74
CA SER A 109 5.89 26.74 10.57
C SER A 109 4.98 26.06 11.59
N VAL A 110 4.37 26.81 12.51
CA VAL A 110 3.46 26.26 13.52
C VAL A 110 2.34 25.46 12.86
N GLY A 111 2.34 24.13 13.10
CA GLY A 111 1.34 23.19 12.58
C GLY A 111 1.49 22.86 11.09
N LYS A 112 2.68 23.11 10.49
CA LYS A 112 3.03 22.67 9.13
C LYS A 112 4.35 21.92 9.14
N ARG A 113 4.41 20.79 8.47
CA ARG A 113 5.62 19.98 8.34
C ARG A 113 5.75 19.39 6.95
N ILE A 114 6.99 19.23 6.52
CA ILE A 114 7.35 18.43 5.34
C ILE A 114 7.96 17.14 5.84
N GLU A 115 7.53 16.04 5.26
CA GLU A 115 8.02 14.71 5.58
C GLU A 115 8.35 13.95 4.31
N SER A 116 9.38 13.10 4.38
CA SER A 116 9.69 12.15 3.32
C SER A 116 10.03 10.80 3.94
N THR A 117 9.45 9.74 3.37
CA THR A 117 9.58 8.37 3.82
C THR A 117 9.98 7.48 2.64
N ALA A 118 10.99 6.66 2.84
CA ALA A 118 11.35 5.57 1.96
C ALA A 118 10.96 4.25 2.61
N SER A 119 10.50 3.29 1.82
CA SER A 119 10.20 1.95 2.32
C SER A 119 10.85 0.91 1.42
N LEU A 120 11.23 -0.21 1.98
CA LEU A 120 11.80 -1.34 1.24
C LEU A 120 11.20 -2.65 1.77
N GLY A 121 10.91 -3.60 0.85
CA GLY A 121 10.24 -4.80 1.21
C GLY A 121 10.33 -6.04 0.35
N VAL A 122 10.01 -7.21 0.92
CA VAL A 122 9.75 -8.41 0.15
C VAL A 122 8.25 -8.68 0.04
N VAL A 123 7.92 -9.28 -1.06
CA VAL A 123 6.61 -9.80 -1.38
C VAL A 123 6.78 -11.30 -1.57
N VAL A 124 5.99 -12.09 -0.89
CA VAL A 124 6.03 -13.55 -1.03
C VAL A 124 4.66 -14.07 -1.47
N PRO A 125 4.60 -15.19 -2.17
CA PRO A 125 3.32 -15.80 -2.56
C PRO A 125 2.45 -16.06 -1.33
N GLY A 126 1.21 -15.59 -1.36
CA GLY A 126 0.22 -15.90 -0.34
C GLY A 126 -0.48 -17.25 -0.60
N PRO A 127 -1.46 -17.63 0.25
CA PRO A 127 -2.05 -18.97 0.24
C PRO A 127 -2.93 -19.24 -0.97
N GLN A 128 -3.36 -18.23 -1.71
CA GLN A 128 -4.32 -18.39 -2.80
C GLN A 128 -3.69 -18.19 -4.16
N GLN A 129 -4.20 -18.95 -5.11
CA GLN A 129 -3.80 -18.89 -6.50
C GLN A 129 -4.57 -17.77 -7.20
N GLU A 130 -3.87 -16.94 -7.94
CA GLU A 130 -4.49 -15.98 -8.83
C GLU A 130 -5.12 -16.71 -10.03
N SER A 131 -6.07 -16.05 -10.70
CA SER A 131 -6.71 -16.56 -11.90
C SER A 131 -6.11 -15.96 -13.17
N GLY A 132 -6.45 -16.54 -14.31
CA GLY A 132 -6.02 -16.04 -15.62
C GLY A 132 -4.53 -16.23 -15.87
N LEU A 133 -3.93 -15.27 -16.62
CA LEU A 133 -2.53 -15.33 -17.02
C LEU A 133 -1.58 -15.33 -15.81
N LEU A 134 -1.83 -14.52 -14.79
CA LEU A 134 -1.00 -14.47 -13.60
C LEU A 134 -1.06 -15.76 -12.78
N GLY A 135 -2.22 -16.41 -12.73
CA GLY A 135 -2.40 -17.71 -12.06
C GLY A 135 -1.68 -18.87 -12.73
N SER A 136 -1.36 -18.75 -14.02
CA SER A 136 -0.58 -19.76 -14.75
C SER A 136 0.93 -19.66 -14.56
N LEU A 137 1.42 -18.53 -14.00
CA LEU A 137 2.83 -18.32 -13.76
C LEU A 137 3.29 -18.98 -12.46
N GLN A 138 4.55 -19.37 -12.44
CA GLN A 138 5.16 -19.81 -11.19
C GLN A 138 5.26 -18.63 -10.22
N ARG A 139 4.86 -18.88 -8.99
CA ARG A 139 4.88 -17.86 -7.93
C ARG A 139 6.29 -17.75 -7.36
N ALA A 140 6.87 -16.59 -7.54
CA ALA A 140 8.21 -16.28 -7.02
C ALA A 140 8.13 -15.08 -6.06
N PRO A 141 9.04 -15.01 -5.07
CA PRO A 141 9.15 -13.83 -4.23
C PRO A 141 9.59 -12.62 -5.03
N GLY A 142 9.30 -11.44 -4.52
CA GLY A 142 9.69 -10.17 -5.11
C GLY A 142 10.22 -9.19 -4.08
N VAL A 143 10.76 -8.09 -4.56
CA VAL A 143 11.19 -6.94 -3.76
C VAL A 143 10.40 -5.72 -4.19
N ALA A 144 9.93 -4.96 -3.22
CA ALA A 144 9.21 -3.71 -3.44
C ALA A 144 9.90 -2.55 -2.73
N GLY A 145 10.02 -1.42 -3.40
CA GLY A 145 10.51 -0.18 -2.81
C GLY A 145 9.53 0.96 -3.06
N THR A 146 9.39 1.89 -2.11
CA THR A 146 8.56 3.07 -2.27
C THR A 146 9.25 4.31 -1.75
N LEU A 147 8.85 5.46 -2.29
CA LEU A 147 9.26 6.77 -1.84
C LEU A 147 8.02 7.66 -1.80
N ALA A 148 7.79 8.33 -0.68
CA ALA A 148 6.72 9.30 -0.53
C ALA A 148 7.27 10.58 0.08
N THR A 149 6.73 11.73 -0.34
CA THR A 149 7.04 13.04 0.23
C THR A 149 5.78 13.89 0.26
N GLY A 150 5.72 14.83 1.19
CA GLY A 150 4.60 15.75 1.21
C GLY A 150 4.58 16.72 2.36
N LEU A 151 3.55 17.55 2.30
CA LEU A 151 3.25 18.59 3.25
C LEU A 151 2.01 18.21 4.06
N ALA A 152 2.14 18.23 5.37
CA ALA A 152 1.01 18.08 6.29
C ALA A 152 0.82 19.37 7.08
N SER A 153 -0.42 19.84 7.15
CA SER A 153 -0.83 20.96 7.99
C SER A 153 -2.00 20.55 8.90
N ARG A 154 -2.46 21.50 9.72
CA ARG A 154 -3.64 21.26 10.57
C ARG A 154 -4.92 20.98 9.79
N SER A 155 -5.02 21.45 8.54
CA SER A 155 -6.24 21.37 7.73
C SER A 155 -6.04 20.83 6.33
N GLN A 156 -4.82 20.74 5.84
CA GLN A 156 -4.52 20.33 4.46
C GLN A 156 -3.34 19.38 4.44
N TYR A 157 -3.40 18.43 3.53
CA TYR A 157 -2.39 17.41 3.30
C TYR A 157 -2.14 17.31 1.80
N VAL A 158 -0.90 17.26 1.40
CA VAL A 158 -0.50 16.98 0.01
C VAL A 158 0.62 15.97 0.07
N TRP A 159 0.43 14.82 -0.53
CA TRP A 159 1.47 13.80 -0.66
C TRP A 159 1.61 13.39 -2.11
N VAL A 160 2.82 13.08 -2.50
CA VAL A 160 3.16 12.42 -3.76
C VAL A 160 4.09 11.26 -3.46
N GLY A 161 3.98 10.19 -4.23
CA GLY A 161 4.84 9.05 -4.04
C GLY A 161 4.90 8.15 -5.25
N ALA A 162 5.90 7.29 -5.26
CA ALA A 162 6.08 6.25 -6.27
C ALA A 162 6.59 4.97 -5.63
N GLY A 163 6.31 3.85 -6.27
CA GLY A 163 6.75 2.53 -5.85
C GLY A 163 7.13 1.67 -7.05
N TYR A 164 8.08 0.77 -6.84
CA TYR A 164 8.49 -0.22 -7.83
C TYR A 164 8.55 -1.59 -7.17
N THR A 165 7.99 -2.58 -7.85
CA THR A 165 8.02 -3.98 -7.43
C THR A 165 8.61 -4.84 -8.54
N ARG A 166 9.58 -5.68 -8.18
CA ARG A 166 10.18 -6.65 -9.07
C ARG A 166 10.07 -8.03 -8.47
N PHE A 167 9.65 -9.00 -9.29
CA PHE A 167 9.59 -10.41 -8.92
C PHE A 167 10.82 -11.16 -9.43
N ALA A 168 11.24 -12.18 -8.69
CA ALA A 168 12.27 -13.09 -9.14
C ALA A 168 11.76 -13.93 -10.32
N GLU A 169 12.67 -14.30 -11.22
CA GLU A 169 12.41 -15.27 -12.27
C GLU A 169 12.41 -16.68 -11.68
N SER A 170 11.47 -17.51 -12.11
CA SER A 170 11.35 -18.90 -11.68
C SER A 170 11.04 -19.80 -12.87
N SER A 171 11.92 -20.76 -13.17
CA SER A 171 11.74 -21.73 -14.27
C SER A 171 11.41 -21.10 -15.63
N ASN A 172 12.08 -20.00 -15.98
CA ASN A 172 11.85 -19.18 -17.17
C ASN A 172 10.51 -18.42 -17.19
N ASP A 173 9.76 -18.42 -16.08
CA ASP A 173 8.57 -17.60 -15.91
C ASP A 173 8.91 -16.38 -15.04
N GLN A 174 8.41 -15.21 -15.42
CA GLN A 174 8.56 -13.99 -14.64
C GLN A 174 7.26 -13.21 -14.62
N ARG A 175 6.77 -12.94 -13.42
CA ARG A 175 5.68 -11.98 -13.21
C ARG A 175 6.17 -10.58 -13.61
N PRO A 176 5.27 -9.75 -14.14
CA PRO A 176 5.65 -8.42 -14.60
C PRO A 176 6.08 -7.52 -13.45
N ASP A 177 7.13 -6.75 -13.68
CA ASP A 177 7.50 -5.65 -12.80
C ASP A 177 6.39 -4.59 -12.81
N THR A 178 6.16 -3.95 -11.67
CA THR A 178 5.11 -2.92 -11.55
C THR A 178 5.70 -1.62 -11.02
N LEU A 179 5.50 -0.54 -11.77
CA LEU A 179 5.73 0.83 -11.33
C LEU A 179 4.39 1.43 -10.94
N SER A 180 4.28 1.96 -9.73
CA SER A 180 3.10 2.65 -9.23
C SER A 180 3.46 4.06 -8.77
N TRP A 181 2.50 4.97 -8.82
CA TRP A 181 2.66 6.34 -8.34
C TRP A 181 1.34 6.90 -7.84
N SER A 182 1.41 7.93 -7.02
CA SER A 182 0.21 8.60 -6.51
C SER A 182 0.45 10.08 -6.25
N ALA A 183 -0.64 10.83 -6.30
CA ALA A 183 -0.75 12.18 -5.79
C ALA A 183 -2.07 12.32 -5.05
N VAL A 184 -2.05 12.92 -3.87
CA VAL A 184 -3.22 13.06 -3.04
C VAL A 184 -3.30 14.46 -2.44
N TYR A 185 -4.51 14.99 -2.44
CA TYR A 185 -4.88 16.19 -1.69
C TYR A 185 -5.88 15.82 -0.62
N GLY A 186 -5.56 16.12 0.64
CA GLY A 186 -6.42 15.89 1.77
C GLY A 186 -6.89 17.17 2.44
N TYR A 187 -8.11 17.18 2.91
CA TYR A 187 -8.70 18.29 3.63
C TYR A 187 -9.39 17.85 4.92
N ARG A 188 -9.07 18.55 6.01
CA ARG A 188 -9.65 18.38 7.34
C ARG A 188 -10.43 19.66 7.69
N PRO A 189 -11.76 19.67 7.53
CA PRO A 189 -12.59 20.84 7.79
C PRO A 189 -12.46 21.31 9.23
N SER A 190 -12.30 22.61 9.44
CA SER A 190 -12.14 23.17 10.79
C SER A 190 -13.34 22.89 11.71
N ARG A 191 -14.54 22.83 11.12
CA ARG A 191 -15.79 22.51 11.84
C ARG A 191 -15.88 21.05 12.30
N LEU A 192 -15.15 20.14 11.64
CA LEU A 192 -15.10 18.70 11.93
C LEU A 192 -13.81 18.30 12.65
N ARG A 193 -12.96 19.27 12.97
CA ARG A 193 -11.74 19.06 13.74
C ARG A 193 -12.11 18.93 15.22
N ARG A 194 -11.85 17.78 15.79
CA ARG A 194 -12.26 17.45 17.16
C ARG A 194 -11.06 17.04 18.01
N GLY A 195 -11.29 16.97 19.32
CA GLY A 195 -10.33 16.44 20.28
C GLY A 195 -10.27 14.90 20.23
N TYR A 196 -9.38 14.33 21.01
CA TYR A 196 -9.10 12.89 21.05
C TYR A 196 -10.32 12.00 21.36
N ASP A 197 -11.28 12.50 22.10
CA ASP A 197 -12.51 11.82 22.54
C ASP A 197 -13.71 12.07 21.61
N GLN A 198 -13.50 12.63 20.44
CA GLN A 198 -14.52 12.91 19.45
C GLN A 198 -14.05 12.48 18.06
N TRP A 199 -15.00 12.16 17.17
CA TRP A 199 -14.69 11.81 15.79
C TRP A 199 -14.04 12.97 15.03
N ASP A 200 -12.89 12.71 14.43
CA ASP A 200 -12.16 13.61 13.55
C ASP A 200 -12.23 13.11 12.11
N TYR A 201 -12.76 13.92 11.20
CA TYR A 201 -13.01 13.53 9.81
C TYR A 201 -12.06 14.24 8.87
N ARG A 202 -11.56 13.47 7.88
CA ARG A 202 -10.74 13.95 6.79
C ARG A 202 -11.23 13.38 5.47
N GLY A 203 -11.22 14.21 4.43
CA GLY A 203 -11.53 13.78 3.07
C GLY A 203 -10.30 13.90 2.19
N PHE A 204 -10.17 13.01 1.20
CA PHE A 204 -9.07 12.99 0.26
C PHE A 204 -9.58 12.90 -1.17
N ALA A 205 -8.86 13.51 -2.10
CA ALA A 205 -8.94 13.26 -3.53
C ALA A 205 -7.64 12.56 -3.93
N GLU A 206 -7.74 11.36 -4.45
CA GLU A 206 -6.59 10.47 -4.71
C GLU A 206 -6.46 10.17 -6.20
N LEU A 207 -5.33 10.55 -6.78
CA LEU A 207 -4.91 10.18 -8.12
C LEU A 207 -3.82 9.12 -8.00
N THR A 208 -4.03 7.97 -8.64
CA THR A 208 -3.06 6.87 -8.62
C THR A 208 -2.82 6.36 -10.03
N GLY A 209 -1.63 5.85 -10.28
CA GLY A 209 -1.29 5.24 -11.56
C GLY A 209 -0.43 4.00 -11.35
N GLU A 210 -0.62 3.03 -12.23
CA GLU A 210 0.15 1.78 -12.26
C GLU A 210 0.53 1.44 -13.70
N HIS A 211 1.80 1.12 -13.88
CA HIS A 211 2.31 0.52 -15.10
C HIS A 211 2.86 -0.85 -14.78
N THR A 212 2.30 -1.87 -15.40
CA THR A 212 2.73 -3.25 -15.29
C THR A 212 3.45 -3.64 -16.57
N GLY A 213 4.65 -4.13 -16.45
CA GLY A 213 5.48 -4.60 -17.58
C GLY A 213 4.87 -5.83 -18.28
N ALA A 214 5.53 -6.33 -19.27
CA ALA A 214 5.11 -7.53 -19.97
C ALA A 214 5.43 -8.79 -19.13
N VAL A 215 4.50 -9.74 -19.15
CA VAL A 215 4.67 -11.07 -18.58
C VAL A 215 5.67 -11.87 -19.40
N ARG A 216 6.50 -12.68 -18.75
CA ARG A 216 7.34 -13.69 -19.40
C ARG A 216 6.86 -15.08 -19.01
N SER A 217 6.66 -15.95 -19.98
CA SER A 217 6.32 -17.35 -19.75
C SER A 217 7.16 -18.26 -20.65
N ASN A 218 7.75 -19.29 -20.08
CA ASN A 218 8.73 -20.17 -20.75
C ASN A 218 9.87 -19.40 -21.44
N GLY A 219 10.34 -18.30 -20.86
CA GLY A 219 11.39 -17.44 -21.40
C GLY A 219 10.95 -16.48 -22.50
N LEU A 220 9.70 -16.56 -22.96
CA LEU A 220 9.16 -15.70 -24.02
C LEU A 220 8.27 -14.60 -23.44
N ILE A 221 8.35 -13.42 -24.04
CA ILE A 221 7.44 -12.31 -23.70
C ILE A 221 6.05 -12.64 -24.23
N VAL A 222 5.05 -12.60 -23.35
CA VAL A 222 3.63 -12.72 -23.73
C VAL A 222 3.22 -11.40 -24.40
N PRO A 223 2.80 -11.42 -25.68
CA PRO A 223 2.38 -10.22 -26.38
C PRO A 223 1.21 -9.53 -25.66
N ASP A 224 1.16 -8.21 -25.72
CA ASP A 224 0.08 -7.37 -25.17
C ASP A 224 -0.22 -7.57 -23.67
N SER A 225 0.69 -8.17 -22.93
CA SER A 225 0.52 -8.42 -21.49
C SER A 225 0.92 -7.25 -20.59
N SER A 226 1.48 -6.17 -21.14
CA SER A 226 1.71 -4.93 -20.40
C SER A 226 0.43 -4.12 -20.23
N SER A 227 0.37 -3.34 -19.16
CA SER A 227 -0.77 -2.47 -18.90
C SER A 227 -0.37 -1.14 -18.27
N THR A 228 -1.16 -0.11 -18.51
CA THR A 228 -1.04 1.18 -17.82
C THR A 228 -2.43 1.67 -17.47
N THR A 229 -2.65 2.01 -16.20
CA THR A 229 -3.94 2.51 -15.74
C THR A 229 -3.74 3.68 -14.78
N VAL A 230 -4.55 4.72 -14.94
CA VAL A 230 -4.61 5.88 -14.05
C VAL A 230 -6.01 5.97 -13.46
N TRP A 231 -6.09 6.20 -12.17
CA TRP A 231 -7.31 6.18 -11.37
C TRP A 231 -7.49 7.50 -10.62
N LEU A 232 -8.72 7.88 -10.41
CA LEU A 232 -9.09 9.01 -9.56
C LEU A 232 -10.30 8.64 -8.72
N GLY A 233 -10.31 9.07 -7.48
CA GLY A 233 -11.49 8.94 -6.63
C GLY A 233 -11.34 9.58 -5.27
N PRO A 234 -12.46 9.71 -4.54
CA PRO A 234 -12.47 10.19 -3.18
C PRO A 234 -12.19 9.06 -2.19
N SER A 235 -11.61 9.44 -1.04
CA SER A 235 -11.62 8.63 0.17
C SER A 235 -11.88 9.48 1.41
N VAL A 236 -12.28 8.84 2.49
CA VAL A 236 -12.56 9.46 3.77
C VAL A 236 -11.87 8.69 4.88
N LEU A 237 -11.46 9.42 5.90
CA LEU A 237 -10.88 8.88 7.13
C LEU A 237 -11.63 9.49 8.31
N ALA A 238 -12.08 8.64 9.23
CA ALA A 238 -12.70 9.00 10.48
C ALA A 238 -11.87 8.41 11.64
N ILE A 239 -11.44 9.26 12.57
CA ILE A 239 -10.61 8.84 13.71
C ILE A 239 -11.34 9.11 15.01
N PHE A 240 -11.38 8.11 15.89
CA PHE A 240 -11.90 8.20 17.24
C PHE A 240 -10.95 7.50 18.21
N LYS A 241 -10.30 8.26 19.07
CA LYS A 241 -9.29 7.73 20.00
C LYS A 241 -8.20 6.95 19.23
N ASN A 242 -8.12 5.67 19.51
CA ASN A 242 -7.16 4.73 18.95
C ASN A 242 -7.69 3.97 17.71
N ILE A 243 -8.87 4.32 17.23
CA ILE A 243 -9.52 3.64 16.12
C ILE A 243 -9.60 4.61 14.95
N ALA A 244 -9.25 4.14 13.76
CA ALA A 244 -9.49 4.83 12.51
C ALA A 244 -10.31 3.95 11.57
N ILE A 245 -11.23 4.55 10.84
CA ILE A 245 -12.00 3.92 9.77
C ILE A 245 -11.74 4.69 8.51
N GLU A 246 -11.33 4.00 7.48
CA GLU A 246 -11.04 4.57 6.17
C GLU A 246 -11.90 3.89 5.12
N GLY A 247 -12.27 4.64 4.09
CA GLY A 247 -12.97 4.07 2.96
C GLY A 247 -12.87 4.94 1.72
N GLY A 248 -12.79 4.30 0.56
CA GLY A 248 -12.65 5.02 -0.70
C GLY A 248 -13.10 4.20 -1.90
N VAL A 249 -13.31 4.91 -3.00
CA VAL A 249 -13.64 4.35 -4.31
C VAL A 249 -12.91 5.10 -5.39
N GLN A 250 -12.39 4.39 -6.39
CA GLN A 250 -11.75 4.98 -7.56
C GLN A 250 -12.34 4.44 -8.86
N GLY A 251 -12.47 5.33 -9.84
CA GLY A 251 -12.74 4.99 -11.24
C GLY A 251 -11.54 5.29 -12.13
N PRO A 252 -11.39 4.62 -13.26
CA PRO A 252 -10.27 4.85 -14.17
C PRO A 252 -10.44 6.14 -14.95
N LEU A 253 -9.41 6.99 -14.95
CA LEU A 253 -9.28 8.13 -15.85
C LEU A 253 -8.66 7.72 -17.19
N PHE A 254 -7.69 6.81 -17.15
CA PHE A 254 -6.98 6.33 -18.33
C PHE A 254 -6.69 4.85 -18.20
N ARG A 255 -6.80 4.12 -19.29
CA ARG A 255 -6.45 2.70 -19.39
C ARG A 255 -5.85 2.40 -20.74
N ASN A 256 -4.68 1.79 -20.71
CA ASN A 256 -4.08 1.10 -21.85
C ASN A 256 -3.85 -0.35 -21.42
N VAL A 257 -4.85 -1.19 -21.66
CA VAL A 257 -4.90 -2.60 -21.24
C VAL A 257 -5.47 -3.41 -22.39
N SER A 258 -4.75 -4.44 -22.80
CA SER A 258 -5.22 -5.34 -23.84
C SER A 258 -6.41 -6.17 -23.35
N ALA A 259 -7.55 -6.03 -24.00
CA ALA A 259 -8.76 -6.76 -23.66
C ALA A 259 -8.69 -8.26 -24.02
N SER A 260 -7.72 -8.66 -24.85
CA SER A 260 -7.45 -10.08 -25.16
C SER A 260 -6.71 -10.80 -24.04
N VAL A 261 -6.00 -10.06 -23.20
CA VAL A 261 -5.17 -10.61 -22.12
C VAL A 261 -5.83 -10.38 -20.76
N TYR A 262 -6.37 -9.19 -20.51
CA TYR A 262 -6.92 -8.82 -19.22
C TYR A 262 -8.35 -8.27 -19.32
N GLY A 263 -9.12 -8.46 -18.27
CA GLY A 263 -10.38 -7.76 -18.06
C GLY A 263 -10.16 -6.25 -17.84
N ARG A 264 -11.09 -5.45 -18.35
CA ARG A 264 -11.09 -4.01 -18.10
C ARG A 264 -11.64 -3.72 -16.71
N GLU A 265 -10.78 -3.37 -15.79
CA GLU A 265 -11.17 -2.93 -14.45
C GLU A 265 -11.96 -1.62 -14.55
N ARG A 266 -13.10 -1.53 -13.87
CA ARG A 266 -14.04 -0.40 -13.93
C ARG A 266 -14.08 0.40 -12.65
N VAL A 267 -13.96 -0.27 -11.53
CA VAL A 267 -14.05 0.31 -10.18
C VAL A 267 -13.12 -0.46 -9.27
N ARG A 268 -12.45 0.27 -8.38
CA ARG A 268 -11.81 -0.29 -7.20
C ARG A 268 -12.33 0.42 -5.94
N PHE A 269 -12.40 -0.30 -4.84
CA PHE A 269 -12.81 0.23 -3.55
C PHE A 269 -12.01 -0.40 -2.43
N ALA A 270 -11.94 0.29 -1.30
CA ALA A 270 -11.35 -0.23 -0.08
C ALA A 270 -12.10 0.31 1.13
N ILE A 271 -12.20 -0.52 2.17
CA ILE A 271 -12.64 -0.15 3.52
C ILE A 271 -11.64 -0.75 4.48
N ASN A 272 -11.08 0.06 5.36
CA ASN A 272 -10.06 -0.34 6.32
C ASN A 272 -10.44 0.12 7.73
N LEU A 273 -10.12 -0.70 8.72
CA LEU A 273 -10.23 -0.43 10.14
C LEU A 273 -8.85 -0.54 10.77
N SER A 274 -8.40 0.52 11.40
CA SER A 274 -7.10 0.58 12.05
C SER A 274 -7.25 0.76 13.55
N TYR A 275 -6.40 0.08 14.31
CA TYR A 275 -6.24 0.24 15.75
C TYR A 275 -4.80 0.60 16.08
N LEU A 276 -4.63 1.66 16.86
CA LEU A 276 -3.34 2.22 17.24
C LEU A 276 -3.15 2.16 18.74
N LYS A 277 -2.09 1.52 19.18
CA LYS A 277 -1.74 1.44 20.61
C LYS A 277 -0.46 2.23 20.88
N TYR A 278 -0.61 3.35 21.54
CA TYR A 278 0.51 4.14 22.05
C TYR A 278 1.03 3.55 23.36
N SER A 279 2.32 3.32 23.46
CA SER A 279 2.94 3.06 24.75
C SER A 279 3.10 4.38 25.50
N ALA A 280 2.36 4.53 26.59
CA ALA A 280 2.56 5.67 27.48
C ALA A 280 4.00 5.66 28.00
N HIS A 281 4.77 6.71 27.75
CA HIS A 281 6.03 6.95 28.45
C HIS A 281 5.67 7.18 29.92
N THR A 282 5.82 6.18 30.77
CA THR A 282 6.05 6.42 32.20
C THR A 282 7.46 6.99 32.30
N SER A 283 7.58 8.32 32.20
CA SER A 283 8.76 9.00 32.67
C SER A 283 8.86 8.77 34.18
N SER A 284 9.63 7.76 34.58
CA SER A 284 10.11 7.66 35.96
C SER A 284 11.09 8.83 36.15
N HIS A 285 10.60 9.88 36.80
CA HIS A 285 11.44 10.90 37.42
C HIS A 285 12.12 10.35 38.66
#